data_d817cc4a8d353209a8364802ffc83ccf
#
_entry.id   d817cc4a8d353209a8364802ffc83ccf
#
_cell.length_a   1.000
_cell.length_b   1.000
_cell.length_c   1.000
_cell.angle_alpha   90.00
_cell.angle_beta   90.00
_cell.angle_gamma   90.00
#
_symmetry.space_group_name_H-M   'P 1'
#
loop_
_entity.id
_entity.type
_entity.pdbx_description
1 polymer ?
#
loop_
_entity_poly.entity_id
_entity_poly.type
_entity_poly.pdbx_seq_one_letter_code
_entity_poly.pdbx_strand_id
1 'polypeptide(L)'
;MADKNAQNDKLLDDGLEALKEERPSINLTPANARFYRSKGGLVSMDLTLEDGTVETYERTVILRAFPMSDADHYISVREVSPHKSDRGKEVGMIVDLHTFDEESVSLINEELDRRYFFPVIEKIYSIKEKFGYYYWDIETNAGRSTVILNDPFNRIKTLETGVVQMTSVDGIQMIIPDPKKLDPASYKKIEIYI
;
A
#
# COMPACT_ATOMS: atom_id res chain seq x y z
N MET A 1 -33.68 -26.42 -22.30
CA MET A 1 -32.72 -25.49 -22.91
C MET A 1 -33.05 -23.99 -22.64
N ALA A 2 -34.31 -23.67 -22.36
CA ALA A 2 -34.73 -22.27 -22.09
C ALA A 2 -34.27 -21.71 -20.71
N ASP A 3 -34.09 -22.56 -19.71
CA ASP A 3 -33.78 -22.12 -18.35
C ASP A 3 -32.32 -21.61 -18.15
N LYS A 4 -31.36 -22.10 -18.94
CA LYS A 4 -29.95 -21.63 -18.85
C LYS A 4 -29.72 -20.26 -19.49
N ASN A 5 -30.50 -19.89 -20.49
CA ASN A 5 -30.39 -18.56 -21.10
C ASN A 5 -30.96 -17.48 -20.19
N ALA A 6 -32.09 -17.73 -19.52
CA ALA A 6 -32.68 -16.78 -18.59
C ALA A 6 -31.80 -16.52 -17.36
N GLN A 7 -31.04 -17.53 -16.91
CA GLN A 7 -30.11 -17.40 -15.79
C GLN A 7 -28.83 -16.66 -16.18
N ASN A 8 -28.35 -16.83 -17.43
CA ASN A 8 -27.22 -16.05 -17.95
C ASN A 8 -27.60 -14.59 -18.23
N ASP A 9 -28.79 -14.33 -18.75
CA ASP A 9 -29.26 -12.96 -18.97
C ASP A 9 -29.44 -12.20 -17.66
N LYS A 10 -29.90 -12.87 -16.60
CA LYS A 10 -30.02 -12.27 -15.27
C LYS A 10 -28.65 -11.97 -14.64
N LEU A 11 -27.67 -12.86 -14.82
CA LEU A 11 -26.29 -12.62 -14.35
C LEU A 11 -25.59 -11.49 -15.11
N LEU A 12 -25.91 -11.33 -16.38
CA LEU A 12 -25.41 -10.21 -17.21
C LEU A 12 -26.07 -8.88 -16.83
N ASP A 13 -27.38 -8.90 -16.53
CA ASP A 13 -28.12 -7.72 -16.09
C ASP A 13 -27.68 -7.28 -14.69
N ASP A 14 -27.54 -8.20 -13.74
CA ASP A 14 -27.02 -7.94 -12.40
C ASP A 14 -25.56 -7.43 -12.46
N GLY A 15 -24.75 -7.95 -13.39
CA GLY A 15 -23.39 -7.47 -13.62
C GLY A 15 -23.33 -6.08 -14.27
N LEU A 16 -24.26 -5.76 -15.16
CA LEU A 16 -24.40 -4.45 -15.79
C LEU A 16 -24.98 -3.40 -14.84
N GLU A 17 -25.89 -3.78 -13.94
CA GLU A 17 -26.38 -2.89 -12.88
C GLU A 17 -25.28 -2.58 -11.87
N ALA A 18 -24.47 -3.58 -11.47
CA ALA A 18 -23.31 -3.37 -10.59
C ALA A 18 -22.28 -2.41 -11.22
N LEU A 19 -22.06 -2.46 -12.53
CA LEU A 19 -21.20 -1.51 -13.26
C LEU A 19 -21.80 -0.09 -13.38
N LYS A 20 -23.13 0.04 -13.33
CA LYS A 20 -23.80 1.35 -13.36
C LYS A 20 -23.82 2.05 -11.99
N GLU A 21 -23.61 1.31 -10.90
CA GLU A 21 -23.58 1.87 -9.54
C GLU A 21 -22.16 2.29 -9.07
N GLU A 22 -21.13 2.11 -9.89
CA GLU A 22 -19.81 2.67 -9.58
C GLU A 22 -19.86 4.20 -9.72
N ARG A 23 -20.05 4.89 -8.60
CA ARG A 23 -19.79 6.34 -8.55
C ARG A 23 -18.35 6.57 -9.00
N PRO A 24 -18.08 7.59 -9.84
CA PRO A 24 -16.71 7.95 -10.16
C PRO A 24 -15.96 8.27 -8.85
N SER A 25 -14.68 7.90 -8.81
CA SER A 25 -13.83 8.20 -7.66
C SER A 25 -13.84 9.71 -7.38
N ILE A 26 -14.18 10.08 -6.15
CA ILE A 26 -14.29 11.48 -5.71
C ILE A 26 -12.89 11.97 -5.35
N ASN A 27 -12.50 13.15 -5.83
CA ASN A 27 -11.29 13.79 -5.34
C ASN A 27 -11.53 14.32 -3.93
N LEU A 28 -10.86 13.71 -2.94
CA LEU A 28 -10.96 14.07 -1.53
C LEU A 28 -10.04 15.26 -1.24
N THR A 29 -10.62 16.28 -0.64
CA THR A 29 -9.95 17.53 -0.26
C THR A 29 -10.37 17.95 1.14
N PRO A 30 -9.66 18.86 1.82
CA PRO A 30 -10.08 19.37 3.12
C PRO A 30 -11.47 20.03 3.12
N ALA A 31 -11.97 20.44 1.93
CA ALA A 31 -13.27 21.08 1.80
C ALA A 31 -14.43 20.07 1.84
N ASN A 32 -14.19 18.82 1.39
CA ASN A 32 -15.26 17.82 1.28
C ASN A 32 -15.03 16.56 2.15
N ALA A 33 -13.84 16.33 2.68
CA ALA A 33 -13.51 15.15 3.46
C ALA A 33 -12.88 15.54 4.81
N ARG A 34 -13.47 15.05 5.90
CA ARG A 34 -12.99 15.23 7.27
C ARG A 34 -12.64 13.88 7.86
N PHE A 35 -11.37 13.69 8.21
CA PHE A 35 -10.89 12.48 8.88
C PHE A 35 -10.86 12.65 10.38
N TYR A 36 -11.24 11.62 11.12
CA TYR A 36 -11.20 11.61 12.59
C TYR A 36 -11.09 10.19 13.13
N ARG A 37 -10.72 10.09 14.41
CA ARG A 37 -10.65 8.80 15.11
C ARG A 37 -11.98 8.49 15.76
N SER A 38 -12.56 7.34 15.40
CA SER A 38 -13.77 6.82 16.06
C SER A 38 -13.51 6.45 17.53
N LYS A 39 -14.56 6.25 18.31
CA LYS A 39 -14.47 5.76 19.70
C LYS A 39 -13.74 4.40 19.80
N GLY A 40 -13.76 3.61 18.74
CA GLY A 40 -13.04 2.34 18.63
C GLY A 40 -11.57 2.46 18.19
N GLY A 41 -11.05 3.67 18.02
CA GLY A 41 -9.66 3.93 17.60
C GLY A 41 -9.40 3.74 16.11
N LEU A 42 -10.45 3.53 15.29
CA LEU A 42 -10.35 3.38 13.84
C LEU A 42 -10.43 4.73 13.15
N VAL A 43 -9.87 4.81 11.94
CA VAL A 43 -10.00 6.00 11.10
C VAL A 43 -11.36 6.01 10.44
N SER A 44 -12.11 7.07 10.69
CA SER A 44 -13.44 7.38 10.14
C SER A 44 -13.35 8.60 9.25
N MET A 45 -14.30 8.73 8.33
CA MET A 45 -14.36 9.88 7.42
C MET A 45 -15.81 10.33 7.25
N ASP A 46 -16.03 11.65 7.32
CA ASP A 46 -17.25 12.28 6.84
C ASP A 46 -16.95 12.90 5.46
N LEU A 47 -17.76 12.54 4.48
CA LEU A 47 -17.67 13.03 3.10
C LEU A 47 -18.88 13.90 2.80
N THR A 48 -18.65 15.16 2.46
CA THR A 48 -19.69 16.09 1.99
C THR A 48 -19.77 16.02 0.46
N LEU A 49 -20.91 15.61 -0.06
CA LEU A 49 -21.18 15.55 -1.49
C LEU A 49 -21.52 16.94 -2.06
N GLU A 50 -21.54 17.07 -3.39
CA GLU A 50 -21.82 18.32 -4.09
C GLU A 50 -23.22 18.88 -3.78
N ASP A 51 -24.19 18.02 -3.47
CA ASP A 51 -25.55 18.40 -3.05
C ASP A 51 -25.66 18.84 -1.58
N GLY A 52 -24.53 18.82 -0.85
CA GLY A 52 -24.46 19.14 0.58
C GLY A 52 -24.81 17.98 1.51
N THR A 53 -25.11 16.80 0.97
CA THR A 53 -25.32 15.59 1.77
C THR A 53 -24.01 15.15 2.42
N VAL A 54 -24.05 14.73 3.68
CA VAL A 54 -22.89 14.19 4.40
C VAL A 54 -23.05 12.68 4.53
N GLU A 55 -22.09 11.95 3.97
CA GLU A 55 -21.97 10.50 4.12
C GLU A 55 -20.89 10.20 5.17
N THR A 56 -21.21 9.39 6.18
CA THR A 56 -20.29 9.01 7.25
C THR A 56 -19.79 7.59 7.03
N TYR A 57 -18.47 7.43 6.98
CA TYR A 57 -17.77 6.14 6.91
C TYR A 57 -17.12 5.88 8.27
N GLU A 58 -17.76 5.07 9.12
CA GLU A 58 -17.28 4.77 10.48
C GLU A 58 -15.92 4.10 10.50
N ARG A 59 -15.57 3.40 9.43
CA ARG A 59 -14.27 2.75 9.22
C ARG A 59 -13.88 2.84 7.77
N THR A 60 -12.68 3.35 7.53
CA THR A 60 -12.08 3.42 6.20
C THR A 60 -10.89 2.46 6.06
N VAL A 61 -10.61 2.06 4.83
CA VAL A 61 -9.36 1.40 4.43
C VAL A 61 -8.60 2.38 3.57
N ILE A 62 -7.40 2.74 3.99
CA ILE A 62 -6.56 3.73 3.31
C ILE A 62 -5.40 2.99 2.64
N LEU A 63 -5.21 3.23 1.33
CA LEU A 63 -4.23 2.54 0.50
C LEU A 63 -3.41 3.52 -0.32
N ARG A 64 -2.09 3.35 -0.36
CA ARG A 64 -1.20 4.08 -1.28
C ARG A 64 -1.24 3.43 -2.66
N ALA A 65 -1.41 4.23 -3.73
CA ALA A 65 -1.25 3.72 -5.10
C ALA A 65 0.23 3.43 -5.40
N PHE A 66 1.14 4.27 -4.87
CA PHE A 66 2.57 4.18 -5.09
C PHE A 66 3.35 4.15 -3.76
N PRO A 67 3.30 3.04 -2.99
CA PRO A 67 3.81 3.01 -1.60
C PRO A 67 5.29 3.33 -1.45
N MET A 68 6.10 3.11 -2.49
CA MET A 68 7.56 3.24 -2.44
C MET A 68 8.11 4.39 -3.27
N SER A 69 7.45 4.75 -4.36
CA SER A 69 7.92 5.78 -5.29
C SER A 69 7.31 7.15 -5.03
N ASP A 70 6.07 7.17 -4.51
CA ASP A 70 5.32 8.41 -4.27
C ASP A 70 4.29 8.15 -3.15
N ALA A 71 4.78 8.19 -1.90
CA ALA A 71 4.02 7.74 -0.74
C ALA A 71 2.88 8.68 -0.33
N ASP A 72 2.99 9.97 -0.67
CA ASP A 72 2.10 11.03 -0.18
C ASP A 72 1.08 11.49 -1.22
N HIS A 73 1.15 10.93 -2.44
CA HIS A 73 0.18 11.21 -3.50
C HIS A 73 -0.63 9.97 -3.88
N TYR A 74 -1.82 10.21 -4.43
CA TYR A 74 -2.74 9.17 -4.94
C TYR A 74 -3.09 8.11 -3.89
N ILE A 75 -3.65 8.57 -2.76
CA ILE A 75 -4.07 7.72 -1.66
C ILE A 75 -5.56 7.40 -1.82
N SER A 76 -5.88 6.13 -2.05
CA SER A 76 -7.25 5.63 -2.18
C SER A 76 -7.87 5.43 -0.80
N VAL A 77 -9.04 6.01 -0.58
CA VAL A 77 -9.87 5.81 0.61
C VAL A 77 -11.06 4.95 0.23
N ARG A 78 -11.23 3.85 0.95
CA ARG A 78 -12.22 2.82 0.65
C ARG A 78 -13.08 2.52 1.86
N GLU A 79 -14.32 2.14 1.64
CA GLU A 79 -15.15 1.56 2.69
C GLU A 79 -14.67 0.12 3.01
N VAL A 80 -15.01 -0.35 4.19
CA VAL A 80 -14.67 -1.72 4.59
C VAL A 80 -15.62 -2.70 3.92
N SER A 81 -15.07 -3.64 3.15
CA SER A 81 -15.86 -4.75 2.62
C SER A 81 -16.22 -5.75 3.73
N PRO A 82 -17.45 -6.27 3.75
CA PRO A 82 -17.83 -7.38 4.63
C PRO A 82 -17.09 -8.68 4.30
N HIS A 83 -16.53 -8.81 3.10
CA HIS A 83 -15.76 -9.96 2.65
C HIS A 83 -14.26 -9.73 2.80
N LYS A 84 -13.57 -10.60 3.55
CA LYS A 84 -12.11 -10.46 3.84
C LYS A 84 -11.21 -10.45 2.59
N SER A 85 -11.67 -10.99 1.48
CA SER A 85 -10.93 -11.05 0.22
C SER A 85 -11.09 -9.82 -0.67
N ASP A 86 -12.03 -8.93 -0.34
CA ASP A 86 -12.33 -7.74 -1.11
C ASP A 86 -11.71 -6.51 -0.46
N ARG A 87 -11.12 -5.63 -1.27
CA ARG A 87 -10.51 -4.38 -0.81
C ARG A 87 -11.53 -3.30 -0.46
N GLY A 88 -12.82 -3.59 -0.57
CA GLY A 88 -13.91 -2.63 -0.42
C GLY A 88 -14.04 -1.70 -1.63
N LYS A 89 -15.17 -1.00 -1.70
CA LYS A 89 -15.45 -0.01 -2.76
C LYS A 89 -14.65 1.25 -2.51
N GLU A 90 -14.04 1.83 -3.55
CA GLU A 90 -13.37 3.13 -3.44
C GLU A 90 -14.42 4.22 -3.25
N VAL A 91 -14.26 5.01 -2.20
CA VAL A 91 -15.08 6.18 -1.89
C VAL A 91 -14.50 7.40 -2.59
N GLY A 92 -13.17 7.54 -2.53
CA GLY A 92 -12.49 8.64 -3.18
C GLY A 92 -10.97 8.52 -3.08
N MET A 93 -10.28 9.49 -3.67
CA MET A 93 -8.84 9.56 -3.75
C MET A 93 -8.31 10.89 -3.24
N ILE A 94 -7.31 10.86 -2.38
CA ILE A 94 -6.50 12.00 -2.00
C ILE A 94 -5.37 12.11 -3.01
N VAL A 95 -5.36 13.20 -3.81
CA VAL A 95 -4.31 13.40 -4.81
C VAL A 95 -2.99 13.82 -4.16
N ASP A 96 -3.05 14.70 -3.17
CA ASP A 96 -1.91 15.18 -2.40
C ASP A 96 -2.29 15.27 -0.92
N LEU A 97 -1.63 14.46 -0.08
CA LEU A 97 -1.87 14.39 1.36
C LEU A 97 -1.54 15.70 2.08
N HIS A 98 -0.54 16.44 1.59
CA HIS A 98 -0.08 17.68 2.21
C HIS A 98 -1.08 18.84 2.11
N THR A 99 -2.17 18.67 1.34
CA THR A 99 -3.26 19.66 1.29
C THR A 99 -4.14 19.63 2.54
N PHE A 100 -4.10 18.53 3.31
CA PHE A 100 -4.87 18.38 4.55
C PHE A 100 -4.16 19.01 5.74
N ASP A 101 -4.92 19.25 6.81
CA ASP A 101 -4.38 19.74 8.09
C ASP A 101 -3.48 18.67 8.76
N GLU A 102 -2.61 19.13 9.67
CA GLU A 102 -1.63 18.27 10.35
C GLU A 102 -2.28 17.10 11.11
N GLU A 103 -3.47 17.29 11.69
CA GLU A 103 -4.18 16.25 12.44
C GLU A 103 -4.65 15.14 11.48
N SER A 104 -5.27 15.51 10.36
CA SER A 104 -5.70 14.57 9.32
C SER A 104 -4.51 13.84 8.69
N VAL A 105 -3.44 14.56 8.36
CA VAL A 105 -2.18 13.97 7.82
C VAL A 105 -1.59 12.96 8.80
N SER A 106 -1.49 13.30 10.08
CA SER A 106 -0.96 12.41 11.11
C SER A 106 -1.82 11.15 11.25
N LEU A 107 -3.14 11.29 11.25
CA LEU A 107 -4.08 10.19 11.39
C LEU A 107 -4.02 9.22 10.20
N ILE A 108 -3.97 9.77 8.98
CA ILE A 108 -3.87 9.00 7.75
C ILE A 108 -2.54 8.27 7.68
N ASN A 109 -1.43 8.94 8.01
CA ASN A 109 -0.10 8.32 8.01
C ASN A 109 0.01 7.20 9.03
N GLU A 110 -0.55 7.34 10.23
CA GLU A 110 -0.56 6.26 11.22
C GLU A 110 -1.24 4.99 10.68
N GLU A 111 -2.33 5.12 9.94
CA GLU A 111 -3.02 3.97 9.33
C GLU A 111 -2.23 3.38 8.16
N LEU A 112 -1.61 4.25 7.34
CA LEU A 112 -0.76 3.83 6.24
C LEU A 112 0.51 3.13 6.73
N ASP A 113 1.15 3.64 7.77
CA ASP A 113 2.39 3.06 8.32
C ASP A 113 2.17 1.67 8.93
N ARG A 114 1.00 1.43 9.53
CA ARG A 114 0.61 0.08 9.98
C ARG A 114 0.53 -0.91 8.83
N ARG A 115 0.19 -0.45 7.63
CA ARG A 115 -0.02 -1.28 6.45
C ARG A 115 1.23 -1.42 5.58
N TYR A 116 2.00 -0.35 5.47
CA TYR A 116 3.16 -0.23 4.59
C TYR A 116 4.47 -0.11 5.37
N PHE A 117 4.61 -0.89 6.45
CA PHE A 117 5.87 -0.98 7.13
C PHE A 117 6.85 -1.79 6.29
N PHE A 118 7.86 -1.10 5.74
CA PHE A 118 8.98 -1.73 5.05
C PHE A 118 10.21 -1.63 5.95
N PRO A 119 10.77 -2.77 6.46
CA PRO A 119 12.03 -2.75 7.17
C PRO A 119 13.11 -2.08 6.32
N VAL A 120 13.82 -1.12 6.89
CA VAL A 120 14.94 -0.42 6.25
C VAL A 120 16.22 -1.18 6.54
N ILE A 121 16.89 -1.65 5.49
CA ILE A 121 18.19 -2.32 5.61
C ILE A 121 19.25 -1.25 5.86
N GLU A 122 19.90 -1.35 7.02
CA GLU A 122 20.95 -0.43 7.47
C GLU A 122 22.35 -1.03 7.27
N LYS A 123 22.46 -2.38 7.30
CA LYS A 123 23.73 -3.08 7.16
C LYS A 123 23.57 -4.47 6.56
N ILE A 124 24.55 -4.91 5.76
CA ILE A 124 24.62 -6.25 5.21
C ILE A 124 25.89 -6.92 5.74
N TYR A 125 25.74 -7.88 6.65
CA TYR A 125 26.86 -8.58 7.26
C TYR A 125 27.45 -9.61 6.33
N SER A 126 26.62 -10.48 5.74
CA SER A 126 27.06 -11.53 4.83
C SER A 126 25.98 -11.96 3.85
N ILE A 127 26.42 -12.48 2.70
CA ILE A 127 25.59 -13.16 1.72
C ILE A 127 26.20 -14.53 1.52
N LYS A 128 25.42 -15.59 1.69
CA LYS A 128 25.86 -16.98 1.50
C LYS A 128 24.90 -17.67 0.55
N GLU A 129 25.44 -18.22 -0.52
CA GLU A 129 24.68 -19.07 -1.41
C GLU A 129 24.69 -20.51 -0.90
N LYS A 130 23.51 -21.14 -0.88
CA LYS A 130 23.35 -22.55 -0.54
C LYS A 130 22.13 -23.12 -1.27
N PHE A 131 22.36 -24.15 -2.10
CA PHE A 131 21.30 -24.84 -2.88
C PHE A 131 20.46 -23.90 -3.76
N GLY A 132 21.07 -22.89 -4.38
CA GLY A 132 20.37 -21.92 -5.23
C GLY A 132 19.60 -20.83 -4.46
N TYR A 133 19.71 -20.80 -3.14
CA TYR A 133 19.17 -19.76 -2.30
C TYR A 133 20.28 -18.90 -1.71
N TYR A 134 20.02 -17.60 -1.60
CA TYR A 134 20.93 -16.60 -1.06
C TYR A 134 20.45 -16.20 0.33
N TYR A 135 21.24 -16.48 1.34
CA TYR A 135 21.00 -16.15 2.74
C TYR A 135 21.70 -14.83 3.06
N TRP A 136 20.92 -13.80 3.26
CA TRP A 136 21.39 -12.45 3.57
C TRP A 136 21.26 -12.22 5.07
N ASP A 137 22.39 -12.06 5.75
CA ASP A 137 22.43 -11.65 7.16
C ASP A 137 22.49 -10.13 7.20
N ILE A 138 21.41 -9.50 7.62
CA ILE A 138 21.19 -8.05 7.54
C ILE A 138 20.79 -7.47 8.89
N GLU A 139 21.10 -6.19 9.07
CA GLU A 139 20.53 -5.33 10.11
C GLU A 139 19.49 -4.42 9.48
N THR A 140 18.36 -4.28 10.14
CA THR A 140 17.29 -3.36 9.75
C THR A 140 16.90 -2.49 10.93
N ASN A 141 16.14 -1.41 10.69
CA ASN A 141 15.52 -0.61 11.75
C ASN A 141 14.56 -1.41 12.65
N ALA A 142 14.18 -2.63 12.26
CA ALA A 142 13.40 -3.59 13.07
C ALA A 142 14.28 -4.65 13.76
N GLY A 143 15.61 -4.56 13.61
CA GLY A 143 16.60 -5.48 14.18
C GLY A 143 17.26 -6.39 13.14
N ARG A 144 18.17 -7.23 13.63
CA ARG A 144 18.96 -8.16 12.81
C ARG A 144 18.14 -9.38 12.43
N SER A 145 18.22 -9.77 11.16
CA SER A 145 17.54 -10.96 10.65
C SER A 145 18.29 -11.60 9.50
N THR A 146 17.95 -12.87 9.20
CA THR A 146 18.41 -13.57 8.00
C THR A 146 17.29 -13.62 6.99
N VAL A 147 17.49 -13.03 5.83
CA VAL A 147 16.54 -12.98 4.73
C VAL A 147 16.98 -13.92 3.61
N ILE A 148 16.04 -14.66 3.05
CA ILE A 148 16.32 -15.63 2.00
C ILE A 148 15.77 -15.11 0.67
N LEU A 149 16.63 -15.08 -0.36
CA LEU A 149 16.23 -14.77 -1.73
C LEU A 149 16.53 -15.97 -2.64
N ASN A 150 15.62 -16.23 -3.55
CA ASN A 150 15.87 -17.04 -4.73
C ASN A 150 16.02 -16.07 -5.89
N ASP A 151 17.06 -16.10 -6.67
CA ASP A 151 17.28 -15.17 -7.78
C ASP A 151 17.32 -13.68 -7.35
N PRO A 152 18.40 -13.22 -6.70
CA PRO A 152 18.53 -11.84 -6.24
C PRO A 152 18.36 -10.80 -7.35
N PHE A 153 18.77 -11.10 -8.60
CA PHE A 153 18.67 -10.18 -9.73
C PHE A 153 17.22 -9.82 -10.10
N ASN A 154 16.27 -10.72 -9.84
CA ASN A 154 14.84 -10.47 -10.04
C ASN A 154 14.12 -9.99 -8.76
N ARG A 155 14.70 -10.26 -7.58
CA ARG A 155 14.13 -9.93 -6.28
C ARG A 155 14.62 -8.61 -5.70
N ILE A 156 15.69 -8.05 -6.26
CA ILE A 156 16.23 -6.75 -5.91
C ILE A 156 15.97 -5.83 -7.10
N LYS A 157 15.35 -4.68 -6.84
CA LYS A 157 15.00 -3.70 -7.88
C LYS A 157 15.36 -2.30 -7.41
N THR A 158 16.02 -1.56 -8.27
CA THR A 158 16.22 -0.13 -8.06
C THR A 158 15.06 0.64 -8.69
N LEU A 159 14.35 1.43 -7.88
CA LEU A 159 13.27 2.30 -8.33
C LEU A 159 13.86 3.58 -8.97
N GLU A 160 13.04 4.30 -9.74
CA GLU A 160 13.44 5.57 -10.36
C GLU A 160 13.86 6.63 -9.33
N THR A 161 13.36 6.53 -8.10
CA THR A 161 13.75 7.37 -6.96
C THR A 161 15.14 7.07 -6.42
N GLY A 162 15.79 5.98 -6.87
CA GLY A 162 17.05 5.49 -6.33
C GLY A 162 16.91 4.57 -5.11
N VAL A 163 15.69 4.37 -4.61
CA VAL A 163 15.39 3.41 -3.55
C VAL A 163 15.59 1.98 -4.08
N VAL A 164 16.30 1.15 -3.34
CA VAL A 164 16.43 -0.27 -3.65
C VAL A 164 15.41 -1.06 -2.84
N GLN A 165 14.57 -1.79 -3.54
CA GLN A 165 13.59 -2.72 -2.99
C GLN A 165 14.13 -4.13 -3.04
N MET A 166 14.00 -4.88 -1.94
CA MET A 166 14.34 -6.30 -1.82
C MET A 166 13.10 -7.08 -1.39
N THR A 167 12.80 -8.19 -2.07
CA THR A 167 11.65 -9.05 -1.73
C THR A 167 12.15 -10.45 -1.40
N SER A 168 11.90 -10.93 -0.17
CA SER A 168 12.26 -12.28 0.27
C SER A 168 11.40 -13.36 -0.39
N VAL A 169 11.80 -14.62 -0.25
CA VAL A 169 10.98 -15.78 -0.68
C VAL A 169 9.64 -15.85 0.04
N ASP A 170 9.56 -15.34 1.27
CA ASP A 170 8.35 -15.26 2.09
C ASP A 170 7.46 -14.06 1.73
N GLY A 171 7.87 -13.26 0.74
CA GLY A 171 7.14 -12.08 0.29
C GLY A 171 7.33 -10.83 1.17
N ILE A 172 8.25 -10.87 2.14
CA ILE A 172 8.59 -9.69 2.95
C ILE A 172 9.36 -8.70 2.07
N GLN A 173 8.85 -7.49 1.99
CA GLN A 173 9.48 -6.39 1.27
C GLN A 173 10.30 -5.54 2.23
N MET A 174 11.51 -5.20 1.82
CA MET A 174 12.44 -4.35 2.55
C MET A 174 13.01 -3.32 1.60
N ILE A 175 13.52 -2.23 2.14
CA ILE A 175 14.08 -1.14 1.34
C ILE A 175 15.46 -0.72 1.82
N ILE A 176 16.26 -0.21 0.88
CA ILE A 176 17.43 0.61 1.15
C ILE A 176 17.14 1.98 0.51
N PRO A 177 16.84 3.01 1.31
CA PRO A 177 16.45 4.32 0.78
C PRO A 177 17.52 4.98 -0.10
N ASP A 178 18.79 4.81 0.29
CA ASP A 178 19.93 5.29 -0.47
C ASP A 178 21.09 4.30 -0.28
N PRO A 179 21.38 3.43 -1.27
CA PRO A 179 22.45 2.45 -1.13
C PRO A 179 23.84 3.07 -0.94
N LYS A 180 24.04 4.33 -1.39
CA LYS A 180 25.33 5.04 -1.22
C LYS A 180 25.59 5.47 0.22
N LYS A 181 24.55 5.47 1.08
CA LYS A 181 24.67 5.75 2.52
C LYS A 181 25.00 4.51 3.35
N LEU A 182 24.98 3.33 2.76
CA LEU A 182 25.45 2.13 3.43
C LEU A 182 26.96 2.22 3.70
N ASP A 183 27.43 1.47 4.71
CA ASP A 183 28.85 1.31 4.90
C ASP A 183 29.51 0.64 3.67
N PRO A 184 30.81 0.92 3.40
CA PRO A 184 31.47 0.41 2.18
C PRO A 184 31.43 -1.11 2.02
N ALA A 185 31.43 -1.85 3.13
CA ALA A 185 31.40 -3.31 3.09
C ALA A 185 30.00 -3.84 2.75
N SER A 186 28.94 -3.16 3.19
CA SER A 186 27.55 -3.46 2.83
C SER A 186 27.27 -3.07 1.37
N TYR A 187 27.70 -1.86 0.96
CA TYR A 187 27.54 -1.40 -0.42
C TYR A 187 28.18 -2.38 -1.43
N LYS A 188 29.43 -2.79 -1.19
CA LYS A 188 30.15 -3.74 -2.06
C LYS A 188 29.41 -5.07 -2.24
N LYS A 189 28.58 -5.49 -1.28
CA LYS A 189 27.83 -6.74 -1.39
C LYS A 189 26.57 -6.60 -2.25
N ILE A 190 25.96 -5.41 -2.28
CA ILE A 190 24.72 -5.18 -3.02
C ILE A 190 24.94 -4.59 -4.40
N GLU A 191 26.06 -3.90 -4.66
CA GLU A 191 26.33 -3.17 -5.89
C GLU A 191 26.18 -3.98 -7.18
N ILE A 192 26.35 -5.29 -7.11
CA ILE A 192 26.21 -6.18 -8.26
C ILE A 192 24.75 -6.50 -8.61
N TYR A 193 23.82 -6.15 -7.74
CA TYR A 193 22.38 -6.44 -7.90
C TYR A 193 21.52 -5.18 -8.18
N ILE A 194 22.12 -3.96 -8.17
CA ILE A 194 21.45 -2.67 -8.30
C ILE A 194 21.89 -1.89 -9.53
#